data_eb614db1abe1e796ddccec77b8745503
#
_entry.id   eb614db1abe1e796ddccec77b8745503
#
_cell.length_a   1.000
_cell.length_b   1.000
_cell.length_c   1.000
_cell.angle_alpha   90.00
_cell.angle_beta   90.00
_cell.angle_gamma   90.00
#
_symmetry.space_group_name_H-M   'P 1'
#
loop_
_entity.id
_entity.type
_entity.pdbx_description
1 polymer ?
#
loop_
_entity_poly.entity_id
_entity_poly.type
_entity_poly.pdbx_seq_one_letter_code
_entity_poly.pdbx_strand_id
1 'polypeptide(L)'
;VSGAMENTSAILYGEYLHRTKRELLDGNNESTIAHEIFHHWFGDYVTCESWSNIPLNESFATYGEYLWDEYKYGREEADKGGMDDLNQYLAEAKYKQVDLIRFHYNAREDMFDRHSYSKGGRVLHMLRKYVGDDAFFMSLKKYLNDNKFSPVEAHNLRLAFEAVTGQDLNWFFNQWFFAKG
;
A
#
# COMPACT_ATOMS: atom_id res chain seq x y z
N VAL A 1 -15.36 12.94 7.92
CA VAL A 1 -15.06 11.64 7.29
C VAL A 1 -15.02 10.56 8.36
N SER A 2 -15.40 9.34 8.02
CA SER A 2 -15.41 8.20 8.95
C SER A 2 -14.03 7.53 9.12
N GLY A 3 -13.09 7.86 8.30
CA GLY A 3 -11.69 7.42 8.30
C GLY A 3 -10.79 8.62 8.15
N ALA A 4 -9.93 8.56 7.15
CA ALA A 4 -9.14 9.68 6.69
C ALA A 4 -9.26 9.78 5.15
N MET A 5 -8.69 10.84 4.56
CA MET A 5 -8.72 11.07 3.12
C MET A 5 -7.54 11.95 2.73
N GLU A 6 -6.78 11.48 1.80
CA GLU A 6 -5.49 12.00 1.36
C GLU A 6 -5.56 13.26 0.49
N ASN A 7 -6.62 14.03 0.50
CA ASN A 7 -6.76 15.18 -0.41
C ASN A 7 -5.46 15.96 -0.52
N THR A 8 -5.01 16.18 -1.74
CA THR A 8 -3.74 16.86 -2.05
C THR A 8 -3.62 18.19 -1.31
N SER A 9 -2.58 18.34 -0.49
CA SER A 9 -2.31 19.51 0.35
C SER A 9 -3.33 19.78 1.48
N ALA A 10 -4.32 18.92 1.67
CA ALA A 10 -5.38 19.13 2.67
C ALA A 10 -5.94 17.80 3.19
N ILE A 11 -5.10 16.95 3.77
CA ILE A 11 -5.51 15.66 4.33
C ILE A 11 -6.63 15.87 5.36
N LEU A 12 -7.71 15.11 5.23
CA LEU A 12 -8.81 15.11 6.18
C LEU A 12 -8.70 13.90 7.09
N TYR A 13 -8.84 14.14 8.38
CA TYR A 13 -8.85 13.09 9.41
C TYR A 13 -10.18 13.07 10.13
N GLY A 14 -10.65 11.89 10.51
CA GLY A 14 -11.81 11.74 11.38
C GLY A 14 -11.55 12.27 12.79
N GLU A 15 -12.61 12.59 13.52
CA GLU A 15 -12.54 13.18 14.87
C GLU A 15 -11.77 12.30 15.87
N TYR A 16 -11.69 10.99 15.63
CA TYR A 16 -10.96 10.05 16.50
C TYR A 16 -9.46 10.33 16.58
N LEU A 17 -8.90 11.12 15.63
CA LEU A 17 -7.51 11.58 15.70
C LEU A 17 -7.33 12.80 16.62
N HIS A 18 -8.41 13.48 16.97
CA HIS A 18 -8.36 14.60 17.93
C HIS A 18 -8.17 14.07 19.35
N ARG A 19 -6.94 13.95 19.78
CA ARG A 19 -6.58 13.44 21.09
C ARG A 19 -5.89 14.49 21.92
N THR A 20 -6.24 14.53 23.19
CA THR A 20 -5.51 15.33 24.18
C THR A 20 -4.13 14.72 24.46
N LYS A 21 -3.20 15.52 24.96
CA LYS A 21 -1.87 15.04 25.37
C LYS A 21 -1.93 13.83 26.31
N ARG A 22 -2.99 13.71 27.10
CA ARG A 22 -3.18 12.63 28.06
C ARG A 22 -3.61 11.33 27.37
N GLU A 23 -4.52 11.41 26.41
CA GLU A 23 -4.98 10.26 25.61
C GLU A 23 -3.88 9.71 24.71
N LEU A 24 -2.92 10.56 24.29
CA LEU A 24 -1.75 10.12 23.53
C LEU A 24 -0.78 9.24 24.32
N LEU A 25 -0.93 9.15 25.65
CA LEU A 25 -0.15 8.20 26.47
C LEU A 25 -0.64 6.76 26.32
N ASP A 26 -1.93 6.57 26.01
CA ASP A 26 -2.54 5.25 25.87
C ASP A 26 -2.46 4.71 24.42
N GLY A 27 -2.12 5.56 23.48
CA GLY A 27 -1.98 5.21 22.07
C GLY A 27 -2.05 6.42 21.15
N ASN A 28 -1.45 6.27 19.98
CA ASN A 28 -1.44 7.29 18.94
C ASN A 28 -2.07 6.73 17.66
N ASN A 29 -2.30 7.59 16.69
CA ASN A 29 -2.82 7.21 15.37
C ASN A 29 -1.75 7.48 14.28
N GLU A 30 -0.49 7.28 14.62
CA GLU A 30 0.62 7.59 13.70
C GLU A 30 0.58 6.74 12.44
N SER A 31 0.14 5.49 12.51
CA SER A 31 -0.04 4.64 11.33
C SER A 31 -1.00 5.28 10.34
N THR A 32 -2.17 5.74 10.79
CA THR A 32 -3.12 6.44 9.93
C THR A 32 -2.52 7.71 9.33
N ILE A 33 -1.76 8.48 10.12
CA ILE A 33 -1.10 9.69 9.62
C ILE A 33 -0.04 9.34 8.58
N ALA A 34 0.76 8.31 8.81
CA ALA A 34 1.76 7.83 7.86
C ALA A 34 1.12 7.34 6.56
N HIS A 35 0.00 6.59 6.65
CA HIS A 35 -0.81 6.14 5.53
C HIS A 35 -1.21 7.31 4.64
N GLU A 36 -1.90 8.30 5.19
CA GLU A 36 -2.39 9.45 4.44
C GLU A 36 -1.26 10.32 3.85
N ILE A 37 -0.15 10.46 4.57
CA ILE A 37 1.02 11.17 4.05
C ILE A 37 1.65 10.39 2.89
N PHE A 38 1.69 9.07 2.95
CA PHE A 38 2.28 8.25 1.91
C PHE A 38 1.50 8.32 0.59
N HIS A 39 0.20 8.55 0.65
CA HIS A 39 -0.64 8.82 -0.51
C HIS A 39 -0.21 10.02 -1.33
N HIS A 40 0.50 11.01 -0.76
CA HIS A 40 1.01 12.14 -1.55
C HIS A 40 1.93 11.70 -2.69
N TRP A 41 2.60 10.55 -2.55
CA TRP A 41 3.39 9.94 -3.63
C TRP A 41 2.59 8.88 -4.37
N PHE A 42 1.87 8.02 -3.65
CA PHE A 42 1.12 6.88 -4.20
C PHE A 42 -0.39 7.15 -4.06
N GLY A 43 -0.90 7.95 -4.96
CA GLY A 43 -2.28 8.45 -4.97
C GLY A 43 -2.35 9.82 -5.65
N ASP A 44 -1.63 10.80 -5.12
CA ASP A 44 -1.64 12.19 -5.64
C ASP A 44 -0.58 12.42 -6.73
N TYR A 45 0.68 12.05 -6.48
CA TYR A 45 1.77 12.27 -7.43
C TYR A 45 1.71 11.31 -8.62
N VAL A 46 1.39 10.05 -8.36
CA VAL A 46 0.95 9.06 -9.36
C VAL A 46 -0.40 8.51 -8.91
N THR A 47 -1.39 8.45 -9.79
CA THR A 47 -2.77 8.07 -9.46
C THR A 47 -3.12 6.79 -10.20
N CYS A 48 -3.80 5.85 -9.56
CA CYS A 48 -4.29 4.65 -10.23
C CYS A 48 -5.23 5.03 -11.39
N GLU A 49 -5.07 4.37 -12.54
CA GLU A 49 -5.84 4.65 -13.76
C GLU A 49 -7.34 4.42 -13.57
N SER A 50 -7.68 3.41 -12.78
CA SER A 50 -9.06 3.04 -12.48
C SER A 50 -9.13 2.37 -11.10
N TRP A 51 -10.34 2.18 -10.59
CA TRP A 51 -10.56 1.45 -9.33
C TRP A 51 -9.98 0.02 -9.34
N SER A 52 -9.81 -0.57 -10.53
CA SER A 52 -9.13 -1.85 -10.68
C SER A 52 -7.71 -1.84 -10.12
N ASN A 53 -7.03 -0.71 -10.25
CA ASN A 53 -5.64 -0.50 -9.84
C ASN A 53 -5.51 0.21 -8.48
N ILE A 54 -6.58 0.34 -7.71
CA ILE A 54 -6.56 1.02 -6.39
C ILE A 54 -5.49 0.47 -5.43
N PRO A 55 -5.05 -0.79 -5.51
CA PRO A 55 -3.91 -1.26 -4.74
C PRO A 55 -2.61 -0.49 -4.96
N LEU A 56 -2.45 0.20 -6.10
CA LEU A 56 -1.29 1.08 -6.32
C LEU A 56 -1.31 2.34 -5.43
N ASN A 57 -2.47 2.69 -4.90
CA ASN A 57 -2.62 3.72 -3.87
C ASN A 57 -2.61 3.06 -2.48
N GLU A 58 -3.59 2.22 -2.18
CA GLU A 58 -3.87 1.72 -0.82
C GLU A 58 -2.83 0.73 -0.28
N SER A 59 -2.35 -0.18 -1.13
CA SER A 59 -1.30 -1.11 -0.69
C SER A 59 -0.01 -0.38 -0.36
N PHE A 60 0.32 0.67 -1.12
CA PHE A 60 1.50 1.48 -0.85
C PHE A 60 1.34 2.32 0.42
N ALA A 61 0.17 2.91 0.64
CA ALA A 61 -0.10 3.67 1.85
C ALA A 61 -0.05 2.77 3.10
N THR A 62 -0.66 1.58 3.03
CA THR A 62 -0.54 0.56 4.09
C THR A 62 0.92 0.15 4.32
N TYR A 63 1.69 -0.02 3.25
CA TYR A 63 3.12 -0.31 3.39
C TYR A 63 3.91 0.88 3.95
N GLY A 64 3.43 2.10 3.74
CA GLY A 64 3.95 3.33 4.35
C GLY A 64 3.86 3.30 5.88
N GLU A 65 2.80 2.69 6.45
CA GLU A 65 2.67 2.45 7.88
C GLU A 65 3.81 1.55 8.39
N TYR A 66 4.05 0.42 7.70
CA TYR A 66 5.17 -0.48 8.01
C TYR A 66 6.52 0.24 7.96
N LEU A 67 6.76 1.07 6.93
CA LEU A 67 8.00 1.81 6.77
C LEU A 67 8.19 2.87 7.85
N TRP A 68 7.11 3.50 8.31
CA TRP A 68 7.13 4.43 9.44
C TRP A 68 7.51 3.72 10.74
N ASP A 69 6.88 2.58 11.01
CA ASP A 69 7.18 1.79 12.21
C ASP A 69 8.62 1.27 12.19
N GLU A 70 9.10 0.77 11.03
CA GLU A 70 10.50 0.34 10.87
C GLU A 70 11.47 1.48 11.16
N TYR A 71 11.18 2.69 10.68
CA TYR A 71 12.01 3.87 10.89
C TYR A 71 11.99 4.34 12.36
N LYS A 72 10.81 4.42 12.95
CA LYS A 72 10.62 5.07 14.27
C LYS A 72 10.83 4.12 15.44
N TYR A 73 10.33 2.91 15.33
CA TYR A 73 10.27 1.95 16.43
C TYR A 73 11.17 0.74 16.21
N GLY A 74 11.69 0.58 15.00
CA GLY A 74 12.55 -0.53 14.62
C GLY A 74 11.79 -1.68 14.00
N ARG A 75 12.57 -2.63 13.47
CA ARG A 75 12.05 -3.71 12.64
C ARG A 75 11.09 -4.65 13.36
N GLU A 76 11.33 -4.93 14.63
CA GLU A 76 10.47 -5.84 15.39
C GLU A 76 9.03 -5.32 15.52
N GLU A 77 8.86 -4.02 15.75
CA GLU A 77 7.52 -3.41 15.81
C GLU A 77 6.85 -3.38 14.44
N ALA A 78 7.59 -3.02 13.39
CA ALA A 78 7.09 -3.08 12.03
C ALA A 78 6.67 -4.50 11.61
N ASP A 79 7.47 -5.51 11.95
CA ASP A 79 7.15 -6.91 11.64
C ASP A 79 5.90 -7.39 12.40
N LYS A 80 5.66 -6.89 13.62
CA LYS A 80 4.43 -7.16 14.37
C LYS A 80 3.21 -6.55 13.67
N GLY A 81 3.27 -5.27 13.26
CA GLY A 81 2.22 -4.64 12.45
C GLY A 81 1.97 -5.41 11.14
N GLY A 82 3.04 -5.84 10.48
CA GLY A 82 2.93 -6.68 9.29
C GLY A 82 2.28 -8.05 9.54
N MET A 83 2.45 -8.65 10.73
CA MET A 83 1.74 -9.88 11.12
C MET A 83 0.25 -9.61 11.37
N ASP A 84 -0.10 -8.46 11.93
CA ASP A 84 -1.50 -8.06 12.10
C ASP A 84 -2.19 -7.88 10.74
N ASP A 85 -1.53 -7.27 9.77
CA ASP A 85 -2.01 -7.19 8.40
C ASP A 85 -2.23 -8.57 7.78
N LEU A 86 -1.26 -9.46 7.92
CA LEU A 86 -1.40 -10.83 7.43
C LEU A 86 -2.60 -11.53 8.05
N ASN A 87 -2.80 -11.41 9.36
CA ASN A 87 -3.92 -12.00 10.07
C ASN A 87 -5.27 -11.43 9.61
N GLN A 88 -5.35 -10.11 9.37
CA GLN A 88 -6.54 -9.45 8.83
C GLN A 88 -6.87 -9.97 7.43
N TYR A 89 -5.87 -10.07 6.55
CA TYR A 89 -6.05 -10.66 5.22
C TYR A 89 -6.52 -12.12 5.29
N LEU A 90 -5.85 -12.95 6.09
CA LEU A 90 -6.20 -14.37 6.22
C LEU A 90 -7.60 -14.57 6.81
N ALA A 91 -8.06 -13.66 7.68
CA ALA A 91 -9.43 -13.70 8.19
C ALA A 91 -10.44 -13.43 7.08
N GLU A 92 -10.20 -12.45 6.22
CA GLU A 92 -11.05 -12.15 5.06
C GLU A 92 -11.00 -13.25 4.00
N ALA A 93 -9.82 -13.81 3.73
CA ALA A 93 -9.60 -14.84 2.72
C ALA A 93 -10.38 -16.14 2.98
N LYS A 94 -10.91 -16.35 4.19
CA LYS A 94 -11.78 -17.49 4.50
C LYS A 94 -13.11 -17.45 3.76
N TYR A 95 -13.58 -16.26 3.39
CA TYR A 95 -14.88 -16.07 2.74
C TYR A 95 -14.82 -15.23 1.46
N LYS A 96 -13.73 -14.50 1.24
CA LYS A 96 -13.52 -13.69 0.04
C LYS A 96 -12.12 -13.96 -0.52
N GLN A 97 -12.03 -14.51 -1.73
CA GLN A 97 -10.76 -14.76 -2.42
C GLN A 97 -10.82 -14.12 -3.80
N VAL A 98 -10.13 -13.00 -3.96
CA VAL A 98 -10.10 -12.20 -5.18
C VAL A 98 -8.66 -11.84 -5.54
N ASP A 99 -8.45 -11.47 -6.80
CA ASP A 99 -7.17 -10.95 -7.27
C ASP A 99 -6.89 -9.58 -6.62
N LEU A 100 -5.64 -9.18 -6.58
CA LEU A 100 -5.29 -7.86 -6.08
C LEU A 100 -5.74 -6.79 -7.09
N ILE A 101 -5.41 -6.95 -8.35
CA ILE A 101 -5.92 -6.12 -9.46
C ILE A 101 -7.18 -6.77 -10.03
N ARG A 102 -8.30 -6.07 -9.99
CA ARG A 102 -9.62 -6.61 -10.34
C ARG A 102 -10.32 -5.76 -11.38
N PHE A 103 -10.51 -6.30 -12.56
CA PHE A 103 -11.24 -5.63 -13.65
C PHE A 103 -12.76 -5.84 -13.60
N HIS A 104 -13.22 -6.74 -12.72
CA HIS A 104 -14.65 -7.03 -12.53
C HIS A 104 -15.03 -6.74 -11.07
N TYR A 105 -15.77 -5.69 -10.84
CA TYR A 105 -16.35 -5.28 -9.56
C TYR A 105 -17.73 -4.64 -9.82
N ASN A 106 -18.66 -4.75 -8.87
CA ASN A 106 -20.00 -4.19 -9.02
C ASN A 106 -20.04 -2.71 -8.65
N ALA A 107 -19.32 -2.34 -7.59
CA ALA A 107 -19.20 -0.96 -7.12
C ALA A 107 -17.75 -0.71 -6.69
N ARG A 108 -17.33 0.57 -6.72
CA ARG A 108 -15.97 0.95 -6.28
C ARG A 108 -15.67 0.49 -4.85
N GLU A 109 -16.70 0.48 -4.00
CA GLU A 109 -16.61 0.07 -2.59
C GLU A 109 -16.15 -1.38 -2.44
N ASP A 110 -16.38 -2.24 -3.44
CA ASP A 110 -15.91 -3.63 -3.46
C ASP A 110 -14.39 -3.74 -3.48
N MET A 111 -13.70 -2.66 -3.90
CA MET A 111 -12.26 -2.60 -4.01
C MET A 111 -11.56 -2.24 -2.69
N PHE A 112 -12.29 -1.67 -1.71
CA PHE A 112 -11.75 -1.25 -0.42
C PHE A 112 -11.89 -2.38 0.61
N ASP A 113 -10.99 -3.35 0.54
CA ASP A 113 -11.00 -4.56 1.35
C ASP A 113 -9.59 -4.94 1.84
N ARG A 114 -9.49 -6.02 2.62
CA ARG A 114 -8.19 -6.49 3.14
C ARG A 114 -7.23 -6.99 2.05
N HIS A 115 -7.73 -7.26 0.85
CA HIS A 115 -6.87 -7.56 -0.29
C HIS A 115 -6.14 -6.30 -0.77
N SER A 116 -6.86 -5.21 -0.99
CA SER A 116 -6.27 -3.96 -1.47
C SER A 116 -5.34 -3.29 -0.45
N TYR A 117 -5.63 -3.44 0.84
CA TYR A 117 -4.83 -2.88 1.94
C TYR A 117 -3.79 -3.88 2.45
N SER A 118 -4.22 -4.82 3.27
CA SER A 118 -3.34 -5.70 4.05
C SER A 118 -2.57 -6.69 3.17
N LYS A 119 -3.24 -7.43 2.25
CA LYS A 119 -2.54 -8.33 1.31
C LYS A 119 -1.57 -7.54 0.44
N GLY A 120 -2.03 -6.41 -0.12
CA GLY A 120 -1.19 -5.60 -0.99
C GLY A 120 0.07 -5.10 -0.30
N GLY A 121 -0.04 -4.59 0.94
CA GLY A 121 1.12 -4.20 1.76
C GLY A 121 2.09 -5.37 1.99
N ARG A 122 1.57 -6.57 2.26
CA ARG A 122 2.41 -7.78 2.43
C ARG A 122 3.07 -8.23 1.12
N VAL A 123 2.39 -8.10 -0.02
CA VAL A 123 2.96 -8.38 -1.34
C VAL A 123 4.12 -7.41 -1.65
N LEU A 124 3.97 -6.12 -1.34
CA LEU A 124 5.05 -5.14 -1.49
C LEU A 124 6.24 -5.47 -0.59
N HIS A 125 5.99 -5.89 0.67
CA HIS A 125 7.06 -6.33 1.56
C HIS A 125 7.78 -7.57 1.01
N MET A 126 7.04 -8.54 0.48
CA MET A 126 7.63 -9.73 -0.15
C MET A 126 8.46 -9.36 -1.38
N LEU A 127 8.00 -8.42 -2.21
CA LEU A 127 8.76 -7.91 -3.35
C LEU A 127 10.08 -7.26 -2.87
N ARG A 128 10.02 -6.42 -1.81
CA ARG A 128 11.22 -5.83 -1.19
C ARG A 128 12.21 -6.89 -0.74
N LYS A 129 11.72 -7.96 -0.10
CA LYS A 129 12.59 -9.08 0.34
C LYS A 129 13.19 -9.85 -0.83
N TYR A 130 12.46 -9.95 -1.92
CA TYR A 130 12.93 -10.67 -3.10
C TYR A 130 14.03 -9.90 -3.85
N VAL A 131 13.83 -8.58 -4.08
CA VAL A 131 14.78 -7.77 -4.86
C VAL A 131 15.87 -7.10 -4.02
N GLY A 132 15.69 -7.01 -2.69
CA GLY A 132 16.56 -6.30 -1.75
C GLY A 132 16.18 -4.82 -1.60
N ASP A 133 16.60 -4.23 -0.50
CA ASP A 133 16.20 -2.86 -0.10
C ASP A 133 16.61 -1.81 -1.13
N ASP A 134 17.86 -1.79 -1.55
CA ASP A 134 18.38 -0.80 -2.48
C ASP A 134 17.62 -0.83 -3.82
N ALA A 135 17.45 -2.02 -4.40
CA ALA A 135 16.74 -2.17 -5.65
C ALA A 135 15.26 -1.82 -5.49
N PHE A 136 14.63 -2.16 -4.37
CA PHE A 136 13.24 -1.82 -4.08
C PHE A 136 13.03 -0.31 -4.08
N PHE A 137 13.77 0.44 -3.28
CA PHE A 137 13.60 1.90 -3.21
C PHE A 137 14.05 2.63 -4.47
N MET A 138 15.06 2.14 -5.17
CA MET A 138 15.43 2.66 -6.49
C MET A 138 14.31 2.45 -7.51
N SER A 139 13.64 1.31 -7.50
CA SER A 139 12.51 1.00 -8.38
C SER A 139 11.31 1.89 -8.08
N LEU A 140 10.99 2.12 -6.81
CA LEU A 140 9.92 3.06 -6.43
C LEU A 140 10.23 4.48 -6.88
N LYS A 141 11.47 4.94 -6.68
CA LYS A 141 11.91 6.25 -7.18
C LYS A 141 11.77 6.36 -8.69
N LYS A 142 12.15 5.32 -9.44
CA LYS A 142 11.99 5.26 -10.89
C LYS A 142 10.51 5.29 -11.28
N TYR A 143 9.69 4.45 -10.66
CA TYR A 143 8.25 4.39 -10.91
C TYR A 143 7.58 5.77 -10.74
N LEU A 144 7.87 6.46 -9.64
CA LEU A 144 7.33 7.80 -9.36
C LEU A 144 7.82 8.84 -10.39
N ASN A 145 9.12 8.83 -10.73
CA ASN A 145 9.68 9.81 -11.66
C ASN A 145 9.17 9.63 -13.09
N ASP A 146 9.07 8.39 -13.55
CA ASP A 146 8.65 8.07 -14.91
C ASP A 146 7.16 8.35 -15.14
N ASN A 147 6.35 8.24 -14.08
CA ASN A 147 4.89 8.31 -14.17
C ASN A 147 4.28 9.52 -13.44
N LYS A 148 5.08 10.51 -13.05
CA LYS A 148 4.59 11.69 -12.31
C LYS A 148 3.44 12.38 -13.02
N PHE A 149 2.41 12.73 -12.24
CA PHE A 149 1.20 13.42 -12.71
C PHE A 149 0.44 12.66 -13.82
N SER A 150 0.55 11.35 -13.83
CA SER A 150 -0.09 10.49 -14.83
C SER A 150 -0.87 9.35 -14.16
N PRO A 151 -1.88 8.82 -14.83
CA PRO A 151 -2.52 7.59 -14.41
C PRO A 151 -1.58 6.39 -14.58
N VAL A 152 -1.65 5.43 -13.66
CA VAL A 152 -0.78 4.25 -13.63
C VAL A 152 -1.57 2.95 -13.46
N GLU A 153 -1.02 1.89 -14.05
CA GLU A 153 -1.45 0.51 -13.88
C GLU A 153 -0.33 -0.32 -13.22
N ALA A 154 -0.66 -1.53 -12.76
CA ALA A 154 0.31 -2.45 -12.17
C ALA A 154 1.51 -2.74 -13.10
N HIS A 155 1.31 -2.65 -14.42
CA HIS A 155 2.40 -2.82 -15.40
C HIS A 155 3.45 -1.71 -15.31
N ASN A 156 3.06 -0.48 -15.01
CA ASN A 156 4.03 0.61 -14.83
C ASN A 156 4.97 0.32 -13.65
N LEU A 157 4.43 -0.21 -12.54
CA LEU A 157 5.22 -0.63 -11.39
C LEU A 157 6.19 -1.76 -11.78
N ARG A 158 5.68 -2.83 -12.42
CA ARG A 158 6.51 -3.96 -12.87
C ARG A 158 7.67 -3.50 -13.74
N LEU A 159 7.40 -2.69 -14.76
CA LEU A 159 8.42 -2.22 -15.69
C LEU A 159 9.50 -1.39 -15.00
N ALA A 160 9.14 -0.59 -13.99
CA ALA A 160 10.13 0.16 -13.20
C ALA A 160 11.05 -0.77 -12.40
N PHE A 161 10.49 -1.83 -11.81
CA PHE A 161 11.28 -2.84 -11.09
C PHE A 161 12.17 -3.66 -12.03
N GLU A 162 11.65 -4.11 -13.15
CA GLU A 162 12.43 -4.84 -14.17
C GLU A 162 13.58 -3.99 -14.71
N ALA A 163 13.34 -2.71 -14.96
CA ALA A 163 14.39 -1.80 -15.46
C ALA A 163 15.53 -1.57 -14.46
N VAL A 164 15.26 -1.61 -13.15
CA VAL A 164 16.27 -1.43 -12.11
C VAL A 164 17.00 -2.73 -11.79
N THR A 165 16.25 -3.83 -11.70
CA THR A 165 16.81 -5.13 -11.27
C THR A 165 17.41 -5.94 -12.40
N GLY A 166 17.00 -5.69 -13.66
CA GLY A 166 17.33 -6.51 -14.81
C GLY A 166 16.67 -7.90 -14.80
N GLN A 167 15.72 -8.13 -13.90
CA GLN A 167 15.03 -9.41 -13.74
C GLN A 167 13.66 -9.38 -14.44
N ASP A 168 13.22 -10.49 -14.99
CA ASP A 168 11.84 -10.69 -15.41
C ASP A 168 10.97 -10.94 -14.18
N LEU A 169 10.04 -10.03 -13.90
CA LEU A 169 9.12 -10.09 -12.77
C LEU A 169 7.67 -10.41 -13.20
N ASN A 170 7.44 -10.78 -14.46
CA ASN A 170 6.12 -11.19 -14.95
C ASN A 170 5.50 -12.28 -14.06
N TRP A 171 6.29 -13.30 -13.69
CA TRP A 171 5.82 -14.38 -12.84
C TRP A 171 5.33 -13.88 -11.48
N PHE A 172 6.03 -12.91 -10.86
CA PHE A 172 5.66 -12.36 -9.55
C PHE A 172 4.34 -11.59 -9.65
N PHE A 173 4.24 -10.68 -10.64
CA PHE A 173 3.02 -9.89 -10.84
C PHE A 173 1.84 -10.75 -11.24
N ASN A 174 2.02 -11.74 -12.12
CA ASN A 174 0.97 -12.66 -12.51
C ASN A 174 0.44 -13.46 -11.31
N GLN A 175 1.32 -13.90 -10.42
CA GLN A 175 0.93 -14.68 -9.25
C GLN A 175 0.28 -13.83 -8.16
N TRP A 176 0.80 -12.65 -7.88
CA TRP A 176 0.44 -11.90 -6.67
C TRP A 176 -0.47 -10.70 -6.94
N PHE A 177 -0.43 -10.11 -8.13
CA PHE A 177 -1.28 -8.99 -8.51
C PHE A 177 -2.49 -9.43 -9.33
N PHE A 178 -2.31 -10.33 -10.29
CA PHE A 178 -3.33 -10.73 -11.26
C PHE A 178 -3.94 -12.12 -10.99
N ALA A 179 -3.57 -12.75 -9.91
CA ALA A 179 -4.18 -13.98 -9.42
C ALA A 179 -4.39 -13.91 -7.91
N LYS A 180 -5.09 -14.91 -7.38
CA LYS A 180 -5.47 -14.94 -5.97
C LYS A 180 -4.28 -15.13 -5.01
N GLY A 181 -3.11 -15.51 -5.53
CA GLY A 181 -1.88 -15.73 -4.77
C GLY A 181 -1.74 -17.12 -4.23
#